data_8dfa54401d425673ca98d555499c0d0f
#
_entry.id   8dfa54401d425673ca98d555499c0d0f
#
_cell.length_a   1.000
_cell.length_b   1.000
_cell.length_c   1.000
_cell.angle_alpha   90.00
_cell.angle_beta   90.00
_cell.angle_gamma   90.00
#
_symmetry.space_group_name_H-M   'P 1'
#
loop_
_entity.id
_entity.type
_entity.pdbx_description
1 polymer ?
#
loop_
_entity_poly.entity_id
_entity_poly.type
_entity_poly.pdbx_seq_one_letter_code
_entity_poly.pdbx_strand_id
1 'polypeptide(L)'
;SCTTKTESNPFFTEFQTEYGVPSFDKIKLEHYEPAFLKGIEEQNQNIEAIIESPEVPTFENTIVALDNSAPILDRVSAIFFNMTDAETTDSLTELSIKLAPVLSEHEDNISLNQTLFKRINDVYQQKDSLNLTIEQQRLLDKTYKSFVRSGANLDTKQQARLREINKELSTLGITFSNNVLNENNAFQLFVDKQEDLAGLPEWFCQSAAEEAKAAGQPGKWLFTLHNASRLPFLQYSENRPLREKMYKAYINRGNNNDKNDNKEVISKIISLRLEKANLLGFDCYANFVLDETMAKDANNVMDLLNNLWSYALPKAKSEAAELQQLMDKEGKGEKLEAWDWWYYTEKLRKEKYNLSEEDTKPYFKLENVREGAFAVANKLYGITLSKLEDIPTYHPDVEVFEVKDADGSQLGIFYVDYFPRPGKSGGAWMSNYREQSGPIRPLVCNVCSFTKPIGDTPSLLTMDEVETLFHEFGHALHGLLTQCKYKGTSGTNVVRDFVELPSQINEHWATEPEVLKMYAKHYATGKVIPDEIIEKILQQKTFNQ
;
A
#
# COMPACT_ATOMS: atom_id res chain seq x y z
N SER A 1 -23.20 4.23 44.98
CA SER A 1 -23.50 3.84 43.58
C SER A 1 -22.45 4.43 42.67
N CYS A 2 -21.45 3.60 42.27
CA CYS A 2 -20.55 3.92 41.19
C CYS A 2 -21.32 3.78 39.89
N THR A 3 -21.73 4.88 39.32
CA THR A 3 -22.11 4.96 37.91
C THR A 3 -20.81 4.83 37.09
N THR A 4 -20.51 3.65 36.61
CA THR A 4 -19.57 3.47 35.53
C THR A 4 -20.08 4.30 34.34
N LYS A 5 -19.46 5.44 34.08
CA LYS A 5 -19.63 6.12 32.81
C LYS A 5 -19.20 5.10 31.74
N THR A 6 -20.16 4.56 31.01
CA THR A 6 -19.88 3.85 29.76
C THR A 6 -19.09 4.82 28.88
N GLU A 7 -17.81 4.53 28.65
CA GLU A 7 -17.00 5.32 27.74
C GLU A 7 -17.69 5.33 26.37
N SER A 8 -17.91 6.52 25.84
CA SER A 8 -18.50 6.73 24.52
C SER A 8 -17.57 6.16 23.45
N ASN A 9 -18.11 5.58 22.36
CA ASN A 9 -17.35 5.10 21.22
C ASN A 9 -16.48 6.22 20.62
N PRO A 10 -15.15 6.05 20.53
CA PRO A 10 -14.25 7.11 20.10
C PRO A 10 -14.47 7.60 18.67
N PHE A 11 -15.13 6.81 17.81
CA PHE A 11 -15.42 7.19 16.43
C PHE A 11 -16.65 8.10 16.25
N PHE A 12 -17.51 8.22 17.24
CA PHE A 12 -18.77 8.95 17.09
C PHE A 12 -18.60 10.46 16.94
N THR A 13 -17.49 10.99 17.40
CA THR A 13 -17.11 12.40 17.23
C THR A 13 -15.67 12.50 16.73
N GLU A 14 -15.26 13.69 16.32
CA GLU A 14 -13.85 13.93 16.06
C GLU A 14 -13.02 13.60 17.30
N PHE A 15 -11.82 13.06 17.08
CA PHE A 15 -10.92 12.70 18.17
C PHE A 15 -10.50 13.95 18.95
N GLN A 16 -10.73 13.93 20.27
CA GLN A 16 -10.37 15.01 21.19
C GLN A 16 -8.93 14.83 21.68
N THR A 17 -8.02 14.79 20.75
CA THR A 17 -6.57 14.57 20.94
C THR A 17 -5.81 15.75 20.39
N GLU A 18 -4.54 15.87 20.77
CA GLU A 18 -3.64 16.83 20.13
C GLU A 18 -3.58 16.54 18.62
N TYR A 19 -3.69 17.55 17.78
CA TYR A 19 -3.77 17.47 16.31
C TYR A 19 -5.01 16.74 15.75
N GLY A 20 -5.94 16.28 16.59
CA GLY A 20 -7.07 15.47 16.15
C GLY A 20 -6.67 14.07 15.70
N VAL A 21 -5.53 13.57 16.14
CA VAL A 21 -5.05 12.23 15.80
C VAL A 21 -5.92 11.14 16.38
N PRO A 22 -5.98 9.95 15.73
CA PRO A 22 -6.75 8.83 16.26
C PRO A 22 -6.30 8.42 17.65
N SER A 23 -7.26 8.21 18.55
CA SER A 23 -7.00 7.70 19.89
C SER A 23 -6.83 6.18 19.89
N PHE A 24 -5.74 5.70 19.25
CA PHE A 24 -5.46 4.28 19.08
C PHE A 24 -5.40 3.51 20.41
N ASP A 25 -5.00 4.16 21.49
CA ASP A 25 -4.98 3.61 22.84
C ASP A 25 -6.38 3.31 23.42
N LYS A 26 -7.42 3.93 22.87
CA LYS A 26 -8.82 3.77 23.30
C LYS A 26 -9.67 2.98 22.33
N ILE A 27 -9.24 2.85 21.07
CA ILE A 27 -9.98 2.10 20.05
C ILE A 27 -9.84 0.60 20.30
N LYS A 28 -11.00 -0.08 20.39
CA LYS A 28 -11.11 -1.53 20.58
C LYS A 28 -11.92 -2.14 19.44
N LEU A 29 -11.78 -3.45 19.25
CA LEU A 29 -12.53 -4.21 18.25
C LEU A 29 -14.05 -3.92 18.32
N GLU A 30 -14.60 -3.87 19.52
CA GLU A 30 -16.03 -3.63 19.78
C GLU A 30 -16.55 -2.26 19.33
N HIS A 31 -15.65 -1.31 19.04
CA HIS A 31 -16.04 0.03 18.60
C HIS A 31 -16.31 0.13 17.09
N TYR A 32 -15.73 -0.77 16.28
CA TYR A 32 -15.79 -0.64 14.82
C TYR A 32 -17.20 -0.85 14.25
N GLU A 33 -17.85 -1.96 14.55
CA GLU A 33 -19.18 -2.25 14.00
C GLU A 33 -20.21 -1.17 14.34
N PRO A 34 -20.37 -0.77 15.63
CA PRO A 34 -21.27 0.33 15.97
C PRO A 34 -20.95 1.63 15.26
N ALA A 35 -19.67 1.94 15.05
CA ALA A 35 -19.24 3.14 14.34
C ALA A 35 -19.60 3.09 12.86
N PHE A 36 -19.41 1.95 12.19
CA PHE A 36 -19.86 1.78 10.80
C PHE A 36 -21.37 1.95 10.68
N LEU A 37 -22.15 1.31 11.55
CA LEU A 37 -23.61 1.42 11.51
C LEU A 37 -24.09 2.84 11.79
N LYS A 38 -23.48 3.52 12.76
CA LYS A 38 -23.77 4.93 13.06
C LYS A 38 -23.37 5.84 11.91
N GLY A 39 -22.25 5.59 11.26
CA GLY A 39 -21.79 6.34 10.11
C GLY A 39 -22.70 6.19 8.88
N ILE A 40 -23.22 4.98 8.66
CA ILE A 40 -24.23 4.71 7.63
C ILE A 40 -25.51 5.51 7.92
N GLU A 41 -26.00 5.48 9.14
CA GLU A 41 -27.16 6.25 9.57
C GLU A 41 -26.97 7.76 9.35
N GLU A 42 -25.84 8.29 9.79
CA GLU A 42 -25.48 9.72 9.61
C GLU A 42 -25.44 10.11 8.13
N GLN A 43 -24.79 9.32 7.29
CA GLN A 43 -24.72 9.60 5.88
C GLN A 43 -26.10 9.54 5.21
N ASN A 44 -26.92 8.55 5.55
CA ASN A 44 -28.29 8.47 5.06
C ASN A 44 -29.11 9.71 5.43
N GLN A 45 -29.01 10.21 6.65
CA GLN A 45 -29.67 11.43 7.09
C GLN A 45 -29.19 12.66 6.30
N ASN A 46 -27.87 12.77 6.08
CA ASN A 46 -27.28 13.88 5.31
C ASN A 46 -27.68 13.84 3.84
N ILE A 47 -27.77 12.65 3.25
CA ILE A 47 -28.23 12.48 1.87
C ILE A 47 -29.73 12.78 1.74
N GLU A 48 -30.54 12.34 2.69
CA GLU A 48 -31.97 12.65 2.73
C GLU A 48 -32.19 14.17 2.79
N ALA A 49 -31.40 14.88 3.60
CA ALA A 49 -31.43 16.35 3.65
C ALA A 49 -31.09 17.01 2.29
N ILE A 50 -30.17 16.42 1.52
CA ILE A 50 -29.86 16.88 0.16
C ILE A 50 -31.06 16.65 -0.76
N ILE A 51 -31.65 15.46 -0.73
CA ILE A 51 -32.74 15.03 -1.61
C ILE A 51 -34.02 15.84 -1.34
N GLU A 52 -34.33 16.07 -0.07
CA GLU A 52 -35.55 16.75 0.36
C GLU A 52 -35.45 18.27 0.35
N SER A 53 -34.26 18.82 0.06
CA SER A 53 -34.10 20.29 -0.01
C SER A 53 -35.04 20.89 -1.03
N PRO A 54 -35.84 21.92 -0.65
CA PRO A 54 -36.72 22.62 -1.58
C PRO A 54 -35.96 23.57 -2.50
N GLU A 55 -34.69 23.81 -2.24
CA GLU A 55 -33.85 24.71 -3.04
C GLU A 55 -33.43 24.05 -4.37
N VAL A 56 -33.23 24.86 -5.39
CA VAL A 56 -32.64 24.43 -6.66
C VAL A 56 -31.27 23.81 -6.41
N PRO A 57 -30.94 22.67 -7.04
CA PRO A 57 -29.61 22.08 -6.90
C PRO A 57 -28.51 23.03 -7.31
N THR A 58 -27.53 23.20 -6.41
CA THR A 58 -26.33 23.99 -6.64
C THR A 58 -25.08 23.15 -6.40
N PHE A 59 -23.93 23.63 -6.84
CA PHE A 59 -22.66 23.01 -6.54
C PHE A 59 -22.49 22.81 -5.02
N GLU A 60 -22.77 23.85 -4.22
CA GLU A 60 -22.62 23.79 -2.75
C GLU A 60 -23.62 22.86 -2.07
N ASN A 61 -24.92 23.00 -2.37
CA ASN A 61 -25.96 22.24 -1.66
C ASN A 61 -26.10 20.78 -2.12
N THR A 62 -25.42 20.40 -3.19
CA THR A 62 -25.51 19.05 -3.76
C THR A 62 -24.14 18.37 -3.83
N ILE A 63 -23.18 18.95 -4.51
CA ILE A 63 -21.86 18.32 -4.74
C ILE A 63 -20.99 18.40 -3.47
N VAL A 64 -20.82 19.58 -2.90
CA VAL A 64 -20.04 19.78 -1.66
C VAL A 64 -20.72 19.09 -0.49
N ALA A 65 -22.05 19.21 -0.39
CA ALA A 65 -22.82 18.54 0.67
C ALA A 65 -22.64 17.02 0.63
N LEU A 66 -22.60 16.43 -0.58
CA LEU A 66 -22.34 14.99 -0.75
C LEU A 66 -20.90 14.61 -0.38
N ASP A 67 -19.92 15.41 -0.81
CA ASP A 67 -18.50 15.19 -0.48
C ASP A 67 -18.25 15.18 1.04
N ASN A 68 -19.03 15.94 1.79
CA ASN A 68 -18.94 16.05 3.26
C ASN A 68 -20.02 15.24 4.01
N SER A 69 -20.68 14.31 3.35
CA SER A 69 -21.89 13.66 3.92
C SER A 69 -21.62 12.57 4.96
N ALA A 70 -20.38 12.07 5.09
CA ALA A 70 -20.07 10.88 5.88
C ALA A 70 -18.94 11.04 6.90
N PRO A 71 -18.99 12.01 7.84
CA PRO A 71 -17.86 12.25 8.75
C PRO A 71 -17.46 11.03 9.60
N ILE A 72 -18.43 10.34 10.20
CA ILE A 72 -18.17 9.14 11.03
C ILE A 72 -17.65 8.00 10.18
N LEU A 73 -18.28 7.76 9.03
CA LEU A 73 -17.93 6.66 8.14
C LEU A 73 -16.53 6.86 7.54
N ASP A 74 -16.17 8.08 7.16
CA ASP A 74 -14.83 8.43 6.71
C ASP A 74 -13.79 8.16 7.81
N ARG A 75 -14.08 8.56 9.04
CA ARG A 75 -13.18 8.40 10.19
C ARG A 75 -12.96 6.93 10.53
N VAL A 76 -14.00 6.15 10.64
CA VAL A 76 -13.88 4.72 11.01
C VAL A 76 -13.29 3.91 9.85
N SER A 77 -13.68 4.19 8.62
CA SER A 77 -13.16 3.48 7.44
C SER A 77 -11.66 3.68 7.26
N ALA A 78 -11.17 4.91 7.39
CA ALA A 78 -9.75 5.24 7.24
C ALA A 78 -8.87 4.43 8.21
N ILE A 79 -9.33 4.24 9.43
CA ILE A 79 -8.60 3.48 10.45
C ILE A 79 -8.80 1.98 10.27
N PHE A 80 -10.05 1.53 10.15
CA PHE A 80 -10.38 0.11 10.06
C PHE A 80 -9.68 -0.57 8.89
N PHE A 81 -9.77 -0.01 7.68
CA PHE A 81 -9.19 -0.64 6.49
C PHE A 81 -7.66 -0.58 6.48
N ASN A 82 -7.04 0.40 7.13
CA ASN A 82 -5.60 0.34 7.33
C ASN A 82 -5.22 -0.74 8.37
N MET A 83 -5.99 -0.90 9.44
CA MET A 83 -5.73 -1.92 10.46
C MET A 83 -5.93 -3.35 9.95
N THR A 84 -6.86 -3.60 9.04
CA THR A 84 -7.03 -4.92 8.42
C THR A 84 -5.80 -5.37 7.63
N ASP A 85 -4.94 -4.45 7.20
CA ASP A 85 -3.69 -4.74 6.49
C ASP A 85 -2.44 -4.54 7.37
N ALA A 86 -2.45 -3.60 8.29
CA ALA A 86 -1.28 -3.25 9.10
C ALA A 86 -1.19 -3.98 10.43
N GLU A 87 -2.32 -4.30 11.06
CA GLU A 87 -2.40 -4.92 12.40
C GLU A 87 -3.63 -5.81 12.52
N THR A 88 -3.78 -6.77 11.59
CA THR A 88 -4.97 -7.63 11.57
C THR A 88 -4.91 -8.74 12.62
N THR A 89 -6.09 -9.15 13.02
CA THR A 89 -6.35 -10.35 13.83
C THR A 89 -7.44 -11.17 13.17
N ASP A 90 -7.64 -12.42 13.58
CA ASP A 90 -8.75 -13.24 13.07
C ASP A 90 -10.10 -12.57 13.30
N SER A 91 -10.29 -11.99 14.48
CA SER A 91 -11.53 -11.27 14.81
C SER A 91 -11.75 -10.03 13.93
N LEU A 92 -10.69 -9.30 13.61
CA LEU A 92 -10.78 -8.14 12.73
C LEU A 92 -11.11 -8.57 11.30
N THR A 93 -10.52 -9.66 10.83
CA THR A 93 -10.82 -10.25 9.52
C THR A 93 -12.27 -10.72 9.44
N GLU A 94 -12.75 -11.43 10.45
CA GLU A 94 -14.16 -11.85 10.53
C GLU A 94 -15.11 -10.66 10.48
N LEU A 95 -14.79 -9.59 11.20
CA LEU A 95 -15.58 -8.36 11.18
C LEU A 95 -15.56 -7.70 9.80
N SER A 96 -14.41 -7.68 9.12
CA SER A 96 -14.31 -7.12 7.76
C SER A 96 -15.16 -7.90 6.75
N ILE A 97 -15.21 -9.22 6.87
CA ILE A 97 -16.07 -10.08 6.05
C ILE A 97 -17.55 -9.80 6.33
N LYS A 98 -17.91 -9.65 7.59
CA LYS A 98 -19.29 -9.31 8.01
C LYS A 98 -19.75 -7.95 7.48
N LEU A 99 -18.86 -6.94 7.53
CA LEU A 99 -19.19 -5.57 7.13
C LEU A 99 -19.16 -5.35 5.60
N ALA A 100 -18.41 -6.14 4.86
CA ALA A 100 -18.25 -5.94 3.42
C ALA A 100 -19.59 -5.88 2.66
N PRO A 101 -20.53 -6.82 2.81
CA PRO A 101 -21.82 -6.73 2.13
C PRO A 101 -22.69 -5.57 2.62
N VAL A 102 -22.57 -5.19 3.90
CA VAL A 102 -23.30 -4.05 4.47
C VAL A 102 -22.83 -2.73 3.85
N LEU A 103 -21.51 -2.55 3.73
CA LEU A 103 -20.91 -1.36 3.12
C LEU A 103 -21.20 -1.31 1.60
N SER A 104 -21.12 -2.44 0.92
CA SER A 104 -21.46 -2.53 -0.51
C SER A 104 -22.92 -2.15 -0.77
N GLU A 105 -23.86 -2.64 0.05
CA GLU A 105 -25.26 -2.27 -0.03
C GLU A 105 -25.47 -0.76 0.21
N HIS A 106 -24.78 -0.20 1.20
CA HIS A 106 -24.87 1.22 1.50
C HIS A 106 -24.35 2.09 0.34
N GLU A 107 -23.22 1.73 -0.25
CA GLU A 107 -22.67 2.42 -1.43
C GLU A 107 -23.65 2.35 -2.61
N ASP A 108 -24.22 1.18 -2.87
CA ASP A 108 -25.21 1.00 -3.93
C ASP A 108 -26.49 1.79 -3.67
N ASN A 109 -26.95 1.87 -2.42
CA ASN A 109 -28.11 2.66 -2.04
C ASN A 109 -27.92 4.15 -2.36
N ILE A 110 -26.69 4.66 -2.26
CA ILE A 110 -26.35 6.04 -2.61
C ILE A 110 -26.23 6.17 -4.14
N SER A 111 -25.38 5.34 -4.75
CA SER A 111 -25.03 5.43 -6.18
C SER A 111 -26.23 5.20 -7.10
N LEU A 112 -27.20 4.38 -6.69
CA LEU A 112 -28.39 4.03 -7.45
C LEU A 112 -29.62 4.84 -7.04
N ASN A 113 -29.46 5.82 -6.15
CA ASN A 113 -30.54 6.73 -5.77
C ASN A 113 -30.85 7.70 -6.91
N GLN A 114 -31.97 7.51 -7.55
CA GLN A 114 -32.36 8.29 -8.75
C GLN A 114 -32.64 9.75 -8.43
N THR A 115 -33.22 10.07 -7.29
CA THR A 115 -33.49 11.44 -6.87
C THR A 115 -32.22 12.22 -6.62
N LEU A 116 -31.25 11.58 -5.93
CA LEU A 116 -29.93 12.16 -5.72
C LEU A 116 -29.19 12.37 -7.05
N PHE A 117 -29.21 11.36 -7.91
CA PHE A 117 -28.55 11.47 -9.22
C PHE A 117 -29.17 12.58 -10.09
N LYS A 118 -30.48 12.74 -10.04
CA LYS A 118 -31.14 13.84 -10.76
C LYS A 118 -30.61 15.20 -10.31
N ARG A 119 -30.46 15.42 -9.02
CA ARG A 119 -29.89 16.68 -8.47
C ARG A 119 -28.44 16.88 -8.94
N ILE A 120 -27.62 15.84 -8.90
CA ILE A 120 -26.24 15.88 -9.40
C ILE A 120 -26.20 16.21 -10.89
N ASN A 121 -27.05 15.55 -11.69
CA ASN A 121 -27.14 15.79 -13.11
C ASN A 121 -27.60 17.22 -13.43
N ASP A 122 -28.57 17.76 -12.70
CA ASP A 122 -29.03 19.13 -12.86
C ASP A 122 -27.90 20.14 -12.67
N VAL A 123 -27.01 19.92 -11.70
CA VAL A 123 -25.79 20.73 -11.50
C VAL A 123 -24.81 20.52 -12.65
N TYR A 124 -24.57 19.27 -13.03
CA TYR A 124 -23.63 18.93 -14.09
C TYR A 124 -23.98 19.52 -15.44
N GLN A 125 -25.28 19.52 -15.82
CA GLN A 125 -25.74 20.10 -17.08
C GLN A 125 -25.53 21.63 -17.15
N GLN A 126 -25.40 22.29 -16.00
CA GLN A 126 -25.17 23.73 -15.89
C GLN A 126 -23.71 24.12 -15.73
N LYS A 127 -22.78 23.16 -15.76
CA LYS A 127 -21.37 23.36 -15.42
C LYS A 127 -20.71 24.54 -16.09
N ASP A 128 -21.02 24.79 -17.36
CA ASP A 128 -20.40 25.85 -18.15
C ASP A 128 -20.90 27.26 -17.77
N SER A 129 -22.05 27.34 -17.11
CA SER A 129 -22.68 28.59 -16.69
C SER A 129 -22.43 28.94 -15.20
N LEU A 130 -21.90 28.00 -14.42
CA LEU A 130 -21.71 28.16 -12.96
C LEU A 130 -20.45 28.91 -12.58
N ASN A 131 -19.58 29.23 -13.54
CA ASN A 131 -18.30 29.91 -13.29
C ASN A 131 -17.45 29.23 -12.20
N LEU A 132 -17.35 27.90 -12.27
CA LEU A 132 -16.61 27.07 -11.31
C LEU A 132 -15.10 27.23 -11.49
N THR A 133 -14.36 27.14 -10.39
CA THR A 133 -12.90 26.97 -10.43
C THR A 133 -12.52 25.63 -11.05
N ILE A 134 -11.26 25.46 -11.44
CA ILE A 134 -10.76 24.19 -11.99
C ILE A 134 -11.00 23.04 -11.00
N GLU A 135 -10.74 23.26 -9.72
CA GLU A 135 -10.96 22.24 -8.68
C GLU A 135 -12.44 21.88 -8.55
N GLN A 136 -13.32 22.88 -8.55
CA GLN A 136 -14.78 22.67 -8.50
C GLN A 136 -15.28 21.91 -9.72
N GLN A 137 -14.82 22.25 -10.92
CA GLN A 137 -15.12 21.52 -12.15
C GLN A 137 -14.69 20.06 -12.04
N ARG A 138 -13.50 19.82 -11.49
CA ARG A 138 -12.97 18.46 -11.29
C ARG A 138 -13.83 17.66 -10.30
N LEU A 139 -14.20 18.25 -9.17
CA LEU A 139 -15.06 17.59 -8.19
C LEU A 139 -16.44 17.24 -8.78
N LEU A 140 -17.05 18.18 -9.50
CA LEU A 140 -18.34 17.96 -10.18
C LEU A 140 -18.24 16.83 -11.20
N ASP A 141 -17.22 16.85 -12.04
CA ASP A 141 -16.99 15.83 -13.07
C ASP A 141 -16.78 14.44 -12.46
N LYS A 142 -15.93 14.33 -11.44
CA LYS A 142 -15.72 13.09 -10.69
C LYS A 142 -17.00 12.56 -10.07
N THR A 143 -17.78 13.41 -9.44
CA THR A 143 -19.02 13.03 -8.76
C THR A 143 -20.04 12.51 -9.76
N TYR A 144 -20.29 13.25 -10.82
CA TYR A 144 -21.23 12.85 -11.87
C TYR A 144 -20.82 11.53 -12.53
N LYS A 145 -19.58 11.42 -12.98
CA LYS A 145 -19.08 10.21 -13.63
C LYS A 145 -19.07 9.00 -12.70
N SER A 146 -18.76 9.20 -11.43
CA SER A 146 -18.81 8.13 -10.42
C SER A 146 -20.20 7.52 -10.32
N PHE A 147 -21.25 8.34 -10.32
CA PHE A 147 -22.64 7.86 -10.31
C PHE A 147 -23.00 7.12 -11.60
N VAL A 148 -22.66 7.66 -12.76
CA VAL A 148 -22.89 6.99 -14.05
C VAL A 148 -22.20 5.64 -14.12
N ARG A 149 -20.93 5.58 -13.74
CA ARG A 149 -20.10 4.36 -13.71
C ARG A 149 -20.56 3.35 -12.66
N SER A 150 -21.28 3.79 -11.66
CA SER A 150 -21.88 2.94 -10.62
C SER A 150 -23.30 2.47 -10.95
N GLY A 151 -23.80 2.78 -12.15
CA GLY A 151 -25.05 2.24 -12.65
C GLY A 151 -26.25 3.17 -12.57
N ALA A 152 -26.07 4.47 -12.35
CA ALA A 152 -27.19 5.42 -12.21
C ALA A 152 -28.15 5.43 -13.42
N ASN A 153 -27.66 5.13 -14.62
CA ASN A 153 -28.47 5.09 -15.86
C ASN A 153 -29.07 3.71 -16.18
N LEU A 154 -28.84 2.70 -15.32
CA LEU A 154 -29.39 1.35 -15.53
C LEU A 154 -30.88 1.28 -15.18
N ASP A 155 -31.61 0.36 -15.82
CA ASP A 155 -32.96 0.04 -15.42
C ASP A 155 -33.03 -0.72 -14.08
N THR A 156 -34.24 -0.87 -13.54
CA THR A 156 -34.45 -1.48 -12.21
C THR A 156 -33.91 -2.92 -12.13
N LYS A 157 -34.10 -3.72 -13.19
CA LYS A 157 -33.62 -5.11 -13.23
C LYS A 157 -32.08 -5.18 -13.25
N GLN A 158 -31.47 -4.35 -14.09
CA GLN A 158 -30.01 -4.25 -14.19
C GLN A 158 -29.40 -3.74 -12.88
N GLN A 159 -30.03 -2.75 -12.22
CA GLN A 159 -29.58 -2.27 -10.91
C GLN A 159 -29.63 -3.36 -9.84
N ALA A 160 -30.70 -4.16 -9.82
CA ALA A 160 -30.81 -5.29 -8.88
C ALA A 160 -29.67 -6.30 -9.09
N ARG A 161 -29.35 -6.62 -10.34
CA ARG A 161 -28.22 -7.53 -10.65
C ARG A 161 -26.89 -6.92 -10.29
N LEU A 162 -26.67 -5.65 -10.55
CA LEU A 162 -25.44 -4.94 -10.18
C LEU A 162 -25.23 -4.95 -8.67
N ARG A 163 -26.28 -4.76 -7.87
CA ARG A 163 -26.21 -4.86 -6.39
C ARG A 163 -25.73 -6.23 -5.94
N GLU A 164 -26.25 -7.31 -6.51
CA GLU A 164 -25.82 -8.68 -6.20
C GLU A 164 -24.34 -8.88 -6.53
N ILE A 165 -23.91 -8.43 -7.71
CA ILE A 165 -22.51 -8.52 -8.16
C ILE A 165 -21.58 -7.76 -7.21
N ASN A 166 -21.91 -6.52 -6.89
CA ASN A 166 -21.07 -5.69 -5.99
C ASN A 166 -20.96 -6.30 -4.60
N LYS A 167 -22.05 -6.82 -4.06
CA LYS A 167 -22.08 -7.48 -2.76
C LYS A 167 -21.17 -8.71 -2.73
N GLU A 168 -21.24 -9.54 -3.75
CA GLU A 168 -20.42 -10.75 -3.86
C GLU A 168 -18.93 -10.41 -4.07
N LEU A 169 -18.63 -9.44 -4.95
CA LEU A 169 -17.25 -8.98 -5.19
C LEU A 169 -16.61 -8.41 -3.93
N SER A 170 -17.36 -7.69 -3.10
CA SER A 170 -16.85 -7.11 -1.86
C SER A 170 -16.33 -8.17 -0.89
N THR A 171 -17.04 -9.30 -0.77
CA THR A 171 -16.63 -10.42 0.07
C THR A 171 -15.49 -11.23 -0.55
N LEU A 172 -15.56 -11.48 -1.86
CA LEU A 172 -14.53 -12.26 -2.56
C LEU A 172 -13.15 -11.60 -2.51
N GLY A 173 -13.08 -10.28 -2.62
CA GLY A 173 -11.82 -9.52 -2.52
C GLY A 173 -11.13 -9.72 -1.15
N ILE A 174 -11.90 -9.64 -0.07
CA ILE A 174 -11.41 -9.85 1.29
C ILE A 174 -10.95 -11.31 1.47
N THR A 175 -11.74 -12.26 1.00
CA THR A 175 -11.41 -13.70 1.06
C THR A 175 -10.10 -13.97 0.34
N PHE A 176 -9.91 -13.41 -0.84
CA PHE A 176 -8.66 -13.55 -1.61
C PHE A 176 -7.46 -13.06 -0.82
N SER A 177 -7.51 -11.83 -0.32
CA SER A 177 -6.40 -11.21 0.42
C SER A 177 -6.08 -11.95 1.70
N ASN A 178 -7.10 -12.38 2.43
CA ASN A 178 -6.94 -13.11 3.68
C ASN A 178 -6.32 -14.51 3.46
N ASN A 179 -6.70 -15.19 2.38
CA ASN A 179 -6.11 -16.48 2.01
C ASN A 179 -4.60 -16.33 1.71
N VAL A 180 -4.19 -15.27 1.03
CA VAL A 180 -2.77 -14.98 0.77
C VAL A 180 -2.02 -14.72 2.08
N LEU A 181 -2.58 -13.91 2.98
CA LEU A 181 -1.97 -13.62 4.27
C LEU A 181 -1.79 -14.87 5.11
N ASN A 182 -2.81 -15.72 5.18
CA ASN A 182 -2.76 -16.99 5.93
C ASN A 182 -1.68 -17.92 5.39
N GLU A 183 -1.52 -18.00 4.07
CA GLU A 183 -0.47 -18.80 3.43
C GLU A 183 0.93 -18.25 3.74
N ASN A 184 1.10 -16.92 3.74
CA ASN A 184 2.36 -16.30 4.15
C ASN A 184 2.74 -16.68 5.58
N ASN A 185 1.77 -16.63 6.50
CA ASN A 185 2.00 -16.89 7.91
C ASN A 185 2.15 -18.38 8.23
N ALA A 186 1.52 -19.24 7.44
CA ALA A 186 1.55 -20.69 7.66
C ALA A 186 2.85 -21.35 7.25
N PHE A 187 3.55 -20.79 6.25
CA PHE A 187 4.80 -21.35 5.78
C PHE A 187 5.94 -21.07 6.76
N GLN A 188 6.57 -22.15 7.20
CA GLN A 188 7.74 -22.11 8.08
C GLN A 188 8.79 -23.09 7.57
N LEU A 189 9.96 -22.59 7.18
CA LEU A 189 11.11 -23.39 6.83
C LEU A 189 12.09 -23.39 7.99
N PHE A 190 12.06 -24.44 8.81
CA PHE A 190 13.03 -24.65 9.87
C PHE A 190 14.27 -25.38 9.31
N VAL A 191 15.42 -24.81 9.53
CA VAL A 191 16.70 -25.42 9.27
C VAL A 191 17.33 -25.78 10.62
N ASP A 192 17.76 -27.03 10.78
CA ASP A 192 18.34 -27.55 12.02
C ASP A 192 19.82 -27.93 11.89
N LYS A 193 20.33 -28.01 10.66
CA LYS A 193 21.73 -28.32 10.36
C LYS A 193 22.47 -27.10 9.87
N GLN A 194 23.61 -26.80 10.48
CA GLN A 194 24.41 -25.64 10.11
C GLN A 194 24.92 -25.71 8.66
N GLU A 195 25.18 -26.90 8.14
CA GLU A 195 25.60 -27.09 6.74
C GLU A 195 24.56 -26.61 5.72
N ASP A 196 23.26 -26.63 6.07
CA ASP A 196 22.18 -26.16 5.21
C ASP A 196 22.06 -24.61 5.18
N LEU A 197 22.86 -23.92 5.98
CA LEU A 197 22.98 -22.47 5.97
C LEU A 197 24.06 -21.95 5.01
N ALA A 198 24.76 -22.84 4.31
CA ALA A 198 25.88 -22.47 3.44
C ALA A 198 25.48 -21.36 2.47
N GLY A 199 26.32 -20.34 2.33
CA GLY A 199 26.10 -19.16 1.49
C GLY A 199 25.30 -18.04 2.14
N LEU A 200 24.55 -18.32 3.20
CA LEU A 200 23.76 -17.29 3.89
C LEU A 200 24.66 -16.36 4.71
N PRO A 201 24.47 -15.03 4.60
CA PRO A 201 25.19 -14.05 5.41
C PRO A 201 24.96 -14.26 6.91
N GLU A 202 25.96 -13.94 7.72
CA GLU A 202 25.89 -14.09 9.17
C GLU A 202 24.73 -13.30 9.79
N TRP A 203 24.54 -12.05 9.36
CA TRP A 203 23.42 -11.21 9.82
C TRP A 203 22.06 -11.86 9.56
N PHE A 204 21.93 -12.56 8.44
CA PHE A 204 20.69 -13.22 8.06
C PHE A 204 20.47 -14.50 8.89
N CYS A 205 21.52 -15.26 9.14
CA CYS A 205 21.46 -16.41 10.04
C CYS A 205 21.09 -16.01 11.47
N GLN A 206 21.62 -14.89 11.97
CA GLN A 206 21.25 -14.36 13.29
C GLN A 206 19.76 -14.00 13.35
N SER A 207 19.25 -13.33 12.32
CA SER A 207 17.81 -13.02 12.21
C SER A 207 16.95 -14.28 12.23
N ALA A 208 17.32 -15.28 11.44
CA ALA A 208 16.61 -16.55 11.39
C ALA A 208 16.64 -17.32 12.72
N ALA A 209 17.75 -17.24 13.46
CA ALA A 209 17.87 -17.84 14.77
C ALA A 209 16.92 -17.19 15.79
N GLU A 210 16.81 -15.86 15.78
CA GLU A 210 15.88 -15.12 16.65
C GLU A 210 14.42 -15.43 16.29
N GLU A 211 14.09 -15.52 15.01
CA GLU A 211 12.75 -15.92 14.55
C GLU A 211 12.40 -17.34 15.00
N ALA A 212 13.34 -18.29 14.92
CA ALA A 212 13.13 -19.66 15.40
C ALA A 212 12.91 -19.71 16.91
N LYS A 213 13.68 -18.93 17.67
CA LYS A 213 13.51 -18.79 19.11
C LYS A 213 12.13 -18.23 19.48
N ALA A 214 11.71 -17.18 18.78
CA ALA A 214 10.37 -16.58 18.96
C ALA A 214 9.25 -17.58 18.62
N ALA A 215 9.49 -18.48 17.67
CA ALA A 215 8.56 -19.56 17.31
C ALA A 215 8.63 -20.79 18.24
N GLY A 216 9.38 -20.72 19.34
CA GLY A 216 9.50 -21.80 20.32
C GLY A 216 10.45 -22.92 19.92
N GLN A 217 11.33 -22.71 18.94
CA GLN A 217 12.35 -23.67 18.49
C GLN A 217 13.78 -23.10 18.57
N PRO A 218 14.28 -22.78 19.76
CA PRO A 218 15.64 -22.28 19.93
C PRO A 218 16.66 -23.31 19.44
N GLY A 219 17.77 -22.84 18.87
CA GLY A 219 18.81 -23.70 18.30
C GLY A 219 18.59 -24.10 16.84
N LYS A 220 17.49 -23.69 16.24
CA LYS A 220 17.19 -23.78 14.81
C LYS A 220 17.20 -22.41 14.16
N TRP A 221 16.99 -22.39 12.85
CA TRP A 221 16.85 -21.18 12.04
C TRP A 221 15.50 -21.24 11.29
N LEU A 222 14.71 -20.18 11.39
CA LEU A 222 13.40 -20.08 10.73
C LEU A 222 13.46 -19.09 9.59
N PHE A 223 13.05 -19.54 8.40
CA PHE A 223 12.86 -18.72 7.21
C PHE A 223 11.39 -18.73 6.81
N THR A 224 10.89 -17.58 6.38
CA THR A 224 9.48 -17.34 6.08
C THR A 224 9.29 -16.80 4.66
N LEU A 225 8.03 -16.59 4.24
CA LEU A 225 7.71 -16.00 2.94
C LEU A 225 7.74 -14.47 2.93
N HIS A 226 7.94 -13.82 4.07
CA HIS A 226 8.12 -12.36 4.10
C HIS A 226 9.36 -11.95 3.29
N ASN A 227 9.29 -10.80 2.61
CA ASN A 227 10.35 -10.34 1.72
C ASN A 227 11.73 -10.30 2.37
N ALA A 228 11.80 -9.83 3.62
CA ALA A 228 13.07 -9.75 4.37
C ALA A 228 13.69 -11.12 4.69
N SER A 229 12.92 -12.20 4.62
CA SER A 229 13.38 -13.57 4.79
C SER A 229 13.55 -14.30 3.46
N ARG A 230 12.54 -14.24 2.60
CA ARG A 230 12.51 -14.97 1.32
C ARG A 230 13.59 -14.50 0.35
N LEU A 231 13.70 -13.19 0.13
CA LEU A 231 14.61 -12.66 -0.88
C LEU A 231 16.09 -12.96 -0.56
N PRO A 232 16.62 -12.69 0.65
CA PRO A 232 17.98 -13.06 0.96
C PRO A 232 18.21 -14.57 0.90
N PHE A 233 17.23 -15.38 1.28
CA PHE A 233 17.34 -16.84 1.14
C PHE A 233 17.56 -17.26 -0.31
N LEU A 234 16.75 -16.75 -1.24
CA LEU A 234 16.87 -17.05 -2.67
C LEU A 234 18.15 -16.48 -3.28
N GLN A 235 18.65 -15.35 -2.76
CA GLN A 235 19.87 -14.72 -3.25
C GLN A 235 21.15 -15.45 -2.83
N TYR A 236 21.19 -15.97 -1.59
CA TYR A 236 22.43 -16.40 -0.98
C TYR A 236 22.53 -17.89 -0.66
N SER A 237 21.41 -18.60 -0.49
CA SER A 237 21.46 -20.01 -0.10
C SER A 237 22.11 -20.88 -1.19
N GLU A 238 23.16 -21.61 -0.83
CA GLU A 238 23.78 -22.63 -1.69
C GLU A 238 22.95 -23.90 -1.78
N ASN A 239 21.97 -24.07 -0.90
CA ASN A 239 21.09 -25.25 -0.89
C ASN A 239 19.98 -25.10 -1.93
N ARG A 240 20.24 -25.60 -3.13
CA ARG A 240 19.28 -25.52 -4.26
C ARG A 240 17.92 -26.13 -3.96
N PRO A 241 17.81 -27.34 -3.35
CA PRO A 241 16.52 -27.91 -2.97
C PRO A 241 15.71 -27.01 -2.03
N LEU A 242 16.35 -26.31 -1.09
CA LEU A 242 15.69 -25.37 -0.19
C LEU A 242 15.27 -24.08 -0.90
N ARG A 243 16.05 -23.60 -1.87
CA ARG A 243 15.61 -22.48 -2.73
C ARG A 243 14.36 -22.86 -3.52
N GLU A 244 14.34 -24.06 -4.12
CA GLU A 244 13.16 -24.57 -4.83
C GLU A 244 11.94 -24.62 -3.91
N LYS A 245 12.10 -25.14 -2.70
CA LYS A 245 11.03 -25.22 -1.71
C LYS A 245 10.48 -23.85 -1.35
N MET A 246 11.36 -22.89 -1.07
CA MET A 246 10.99 -21.50 -0.75
C MET A 246 10.26 -20.83 -1.92
N TYR A 247 10.80 -20.95 -3.13
CA TYR A 247 10.21 -20.36 -4.32
C TYR A 247 8.83 -20.94 -4.61
N LYS A 248 8.69 -22.28 -4.62
CA LYS A 248 7.42 -22.95 -4.87
C LYS A 248 6.36 -22.62 -3.83
N ALA A 249 6.74 -22.53 -2.56
CA ALA A 249 5.82 -22.12 -1.50
C ALA A 249 5.27 -20.72 -1.76
N TYR A 250 6.10 -19.80 -2.21
CA TYR A 250 5.70 -18.43 -2.49
C TYR A 250 4.75 -18.32 -3.70
N ILE A 251 5.12 -18.93 -4.85
CA ILE A 251 4.30 -18.81 -6.05
C ILE A 251 3.01 -19.64 -6.00
N ASN A 252 2.93 -20.64 -5.12
CA ASN A 252 1.75 -21.48 -4.95
C ASN A 252 0.81 -21.03 -3.83
N ARG A 253 1.00 -19.82 -3.29
CA ARG A 253 0.05 -19.28 -2.31
C ARG A 253 -1.35 -19.22 -2.91
N GLY A 254 -2.33 -19.72 -2.18
CA GLY A 254 -3.71 -19.81 -2.65
C GLY A 254 -3.96 -20.92 -3.70
N ASN A 255 -3.01 -21.81 -3.92
CA ASN A 255 -3.07 -22.88 -4.93
C ASN A 255 -2.78 -24.29 -4.34
N ASN A 256 -3.17 -24.52 -3.09
CA ASN A 256 -2.82 -25.75 -2.38
C ASN A 256 -4.02 -26.68 -2.09
N ASN A 257 -5.18 -26.43 -2.69
CA ASN A 257 -6.41 -27.22 -2.53
C ASN A 257 -6.83 -27.36 -1.05
N ASP A 258 -6.60 -26.34 -0.26
CA ASP A 258 -6.95 -26.26 1.16
C ASP A 258 -7.93 -25.11 1.45
N LYS A 259 -8.13 -24.79 2.72
CA LYS A 259 -9.04 -23.70 3.15
C LYS A 259 -8.63 -22.31 2.65
N ASN A 260 -7.38 -22.14 2.24
CA ASN A 260 -6.84 -20.86 1.74
C ASN A 260 -6.73 -20.85 0.19
N ASP A 261 -7.36 -21.80 -0.49
CA ASP A 261 -7.31 -21.88 -1.96
C ASP A 261 -8.08 -20.74 -2.62
N ASN A 262 -7.45 -20.08 -3.57
CA ASN A 262 -8.01 -18.92 -4.27
C ASN A 262 -8.46 -19.21 -5.71
N LYS A 263 -8.31 -20.42 -6.22
CA LYS A 263 -8.64 -20.73 -7.62
C LYS A 263 -10.10 -20.45 -7.94
N GLU A 264 -11.02 -20.93 -7.11
CA GLU A 264 -12.45 -20.70 -7.28
C GLU A 264 -12.82 -19.22 -7.03
N VAL A 265 -12.19 -18.59 -6.03
CA VAL A 265 -12.35 -17.16 -5.73
C VAL A 265 -11.98 -16.30 -6.94
N ILE A 266 -10.84 -16.57 -7.57
CA ILE A 266 -10.39 -15.86 -8.79
C ILE A 266 -11.39 -16.04 -9.92
N SER A 267 -11.83 -17.28 -10.17
CA SER A 267 -12.78 -17.59 -11.23
C SER A 267 -14.09 -16.81 -11.07
N LYS A 268 -14.62 -16.75 -9.85
CA LYS A 268 -15.83 -15.97 -9.54
C LYS A 268 -15.61 -14.46 -9.71
N ILE A 269 -14.49 -13.94 -9.24
CA ILE A 269 -14.16 -12.51 -9.39
C ILE A 269 -14.10 -12.13 -10.87
N ILE A 270 -13.41 -12.90 -11.69
CA ILE A 270 -13.26 -12.61 -13.12
C ILE A 270 -14.62 -12.63 -13.82
N SER A 271 -15.43 -13.64 -13.56
CA SER A 271 -16.75 -13.78 -14.16
C SER A 271 -17.68 -12.63 -13.76
N LEU A 272 -17.71 -12.26 -12.49
CA LEU A 272 -18.53 -11.15 -11.99
C LEU A 272 -18.06 -9.80 -12.51
N ARG A 273 -16.75 -9.59 -12.63
CA ARG A 273 -16.18 -8.37 -13.21
C ARG A 273 -16.56 -8.21 -14.67
N LEU A 274 -16.53 -9.29 -15.44
CA LEU A 274 -16.96 -9.24 -16.84
C LEU A 274 -18.46 -8.90 -16.95
N GLU A 275 -19.30 -9.55 -16.16
CA GLU A 275 -20.74 -9.27 -16.14
C GLU A 275 -21.01 -7.81 -15.75
N LYS A 276 -20.33 -7.30 -14.73
CA LYS A 276 -20.43 -5.90 -14.30
C LYS A 276 -20.05 -4.95 -15.44
N ALA A 277 -18.93 -5.18 -16.10
CA ALA A 277 -18.50 -4.35 -17.23
C ALA A 277 -19.55 -4.33 -18.35
N ASN A 278 -20.07 -5.50 -18.70
CA ASN A 278 -21.10 -5.62 -19.74
C ASN A 278 -22.40 -4.89 -19.37
N LEU A 279 -22.84 -4.97 -18.10
CA LEU A 279 -24.00 -4.22 -17.61
C LEU A 279 -23.80 -2.70 -17.76
N LEU A 280 -22.58 -2.22 -17.55
CA LEU A 280 -22.23 -0.81 -17.61
C LEU A 280 -21.86 -0.32 -19.03
N GLY A 281 -22.01 -1.18 -20.04
CA GLY A 281 -21.83 -0.82 -21.45
C GLY A 281 -20.42 -0.99 -21.97
N PHE A 282 -19.55 -1.74 -21.27
CA PHE A 282 -18.18 -2.04 -21.68
C PHE A 282 -18.06 -3.50 -22.14
N ASP A 283 -17.24 -3.75 -23.14
CA ASP A 283 -16.99 -5.09 -23.69
C ASP A 283 -16.05 -5.93 -22.80
N CYS A 284 -15.23 -5.29 -21.98
CA CYS A 284 -14.36 -5.95 -21.00
C CYS A 284 -14.18 -5.10 -19.75
N TYR A 285 -13.77 -5.74 -18.66
CA TYR A 285 -13.54 -5.06 -17.38
C TYR A 285 -12.37 -4.08 -17.43
N ALA A 286 -11.33 -4.38 -18.23
CA ALA A 286 -10.20 -3.47 -18.42
C ALA A 286 -10.66 -2.12 -18.99
N ASN A 287 -11.50 -2.12 -20.03
CA ASN A 287 -12.04 -0.88 -20.60
C ASN A 287 -12.91 -0.10 -19.60
N PHE A 288 -13.69 -0.81 -18.78
CA PHE A 288 -14.43 -0.16 -17.69
C PHE A 288 -13.50 0.55 -16.70
N VAL A 289 -12.46 -0.13 -16.23
CA VAL A 289 -11.52 0.44 -15.26
C VAL A 289 -10.73 1.61 -15.83
N LEU A 290 -10.31 1.51 -17.10
CA LEU A 290 -9.42 2.50 -17.74
C LEU A 290 -10.15 3.74 -18.26
N ASP A 291 -11.48 3.72 -18.34
CA ASP A 291 -12.28 4.80 -18.90
C ASP A 291 -11.96 6.19 -18.30
N GLU A 292 -11.75 6.26 -16.99
CA GLU A 292 -11.40 7.49 -16.27
C GLU A 292 -9.90 7.64 -15.96
N THR A 293 -9.04 6.95 -16.68
CA THR A 293 -7.58 7.06 -16.55
C THR A 293 -6.96 7.85 -17.69
N MET A 294 -5.67 8.17 -17.59
CA MET A 294 -4.93 8.82 -18.69
C MET A 294 -4.80 7.90 -19.91
N ALA A 295 -4.66 6.59 -19.69
CA ALA A 295 -4.58 5.58 -20.76
C ALA A 295 -5.89 5.41 -21.55
N LYS A 296 -7.04 5.62 -20.91
CA LYS A 296 -8.40 5.62 -21.46
C LYS A 296 -8.95 4.26 -21.85
N ASP A 297 -8.20 3.39 -22.49
CA ASP A 297 -8.64 2.07 -22.92
C ASP A 297 -7.54 1.02 -22.92
N ALA A 298 -7.95 -0.25 -23.05
CA ALA A 298 -7.04 -1.38 -23.03
C ALA A 298 -6.11 -1.40 -24.25
N ASN A 299 -6.53 -0.88 -25.40
CA ASN A 299 -5.67 -0.86 -26.59
C ASN A 299 -4.45 0.05 -26.36
N ASN A 300 -4.65 1.24 -25.80
CA ASN A 300 -3.54 2.14 -25.46
C ASN A 300 -2.57 1.50 -24.47
N VAL A 301 -3.07 0.78 -23.49
CA VAL A 301 -2.22 0.04 -22.53
C VAL A 301 -1.45 -1.08 -23.24
N MET A 302 -2.12 -1.88 -24.06
CA MET A 302 -1.48 -2.98 -24.78
C MET A 302 -0.43 -2.49 -25.79
N ASP A 303 -0.67 -1.36 -26.46
CA ASP A 303 0.31 -0.76 -27.37
C ASP A 303 1.60 -0.38 -26.62
N LEU A 304 1.47 0.26 -25.44
CA LEU A 304 2.63 0.56 -24.60
C LEU A 304 3.35 -0.70 -24.15
N LEU A 305 2.61 -1.68 -23.62
CA LEU A 305 3.18 -2.93 -23.13
C LEU A 305 3.86 -3.75 -24.24
N ASN A 306 3.24 -3.85 -25.41
CA ASN A 306 3.81 -4.57 -26.55
C ASN A 306 5.07 -3.89 -27.07
N ASN A 307 5.10 -2.55 -27.09
CA ASN A 307 6.30 -1.82 -27.44
C ASN A 307 7.44 -2.11 -26.46
N LEU A 308 7.19 -2.00 -25.16
CA LEU A 308 8.18 -2.33 -24.13
C LEU A 308 8.63 -3.80 -24.20
N TRP A 309 7.68 -4.71 -24.39
CA TRP A 309 7.93 -6.16 -24.48
C TRP A 309 8.87 -6.52 -25.63
N SER A 310 8.75 -5.82 -26.77
CA SER A 310 9.61 -6.07 -27.93
C SER A 310 11.10 -5.86 -27.64
N TYR A 311 11.42 -4.99 -26.68
CA TYR A 311 12.81 -4.75 -26.21
C TYR A 311 13.14 -5.58 -24.96
N ALA A 312 12.21 -5.70 -24.04
CA ALA A 312 12.44 -6.37 -22.75
C ALA A 312 12.64 -7.87 -22.90
N LEU A 313 11.85 -8.54 -23.75
CA LEU A 313 11.93 -10.01 -23.89
C LEU A 313 13.29 -10.49 -24.45
N PRO A 314 13.85 -9.92 -25.53
CA PRO A 314 15.19 -10.29 -25.99
C PRO A 314 16.25 -10.04 -24.91
N LYS A 315 16.14 -8.95 -24.17
CA LYS A 315 17.05 -8.63 -23.06
C LYS A 315 16.98 -9.67 -21.96
N ALA A 316 15.78 -10.02 -21.51
CA ALA A 316 15.55 -11.06 -20.48
C ALA A 316 16.12 -12.43 -20.91
N LYS A 317 15.95 -12.81 -22.18
CA LYS A 317 16.53 -14.04 -22.73
C LYS A 317 18.06 -14.02 -22.74
N SER A 318 18.65 -12.87 -23.06
CA SER A 318 20.10 -12.66 -23.01
C SER A 318 20.62 -12.78 -21.56
N GLU A 319 19.93 -12.19 -20.62
CA GLU A 319 20.27 -12.26 -19.19
C GLU A 319 20.15 -13.70 -18.65
N ALA A 320 19.09 -14.42 -19.02
CA ALA A 320 18.93 -15.83 -18.65
C ALA A 320 20.07 -16.70 -19.20
N ALA A 321 20.50 -16.45 -20.45
CA ALA A 321 21.63 -17.15 -21.05
C ALA A 321 22.95 -16.87 -20.30
N GLU A 322 23.16 -15.64 -19.86
CA GLU A 322 24.33 -15.27 -19.06
C GLU A 322 24.34 -15.96 -17.68
N LEU A 323 23.19 -16.05 -17.02
CA LEU A 323 23.05 -16.81 -15.78
C LEU A 323 23.28 -18.31 -15.98
N GLN A 324 22.77 -18.88 -17.09
CA GLN A 324 23.02 -20.28 -17.44
C GLN A 324 24.50 -20.57 -17.65
N GLN A 325 25.22 -19.67 -18.33
CA GLN A 325 26.67 -19.79 -18.51
C GLN A 325 27.43 -19.80 -17.17
N LEU A 326 27.01 -18.95 -16.25
CA LEU A 326 27.59 -18.90 -14.90
C LEU A 326 27.33 -20.21 -14.16
N MET A 327 26.13 -20.75 -14.27
CA MET A 327 25.74 -22.01 -13.68
C MET A 327 26.51 -23.19 -14.30
N ASP A 328 26.73 -23.19 -15.61
CA ASP A 328 27.47 -24.22 -16.33
C ASP A 328 28.93 -24.32 -15.88
N LYS A 329 29.55 -23.21 -15.46
CA LYS A 329 30.92 -23.19 -14.91
C LYS A 329 31.06 -24.01 -13.63
N GLU A 330 29.97 -24.28 -12.93
CA GLU A 330 29.96 -25.13 -11.72
C GLU A 330 30.03 -26.63 -12.06
N GLY A 331 29.83 -27.00 -13.33
CA GLY A 331 30.05 -28.34 -13.84
C GLY A 331 29.02 -29.40 -13.43
N LYS A 332 27.84 -28.98 -12.92
CA LYS A 332 26.80 -29.90 -12.45
C LYS A 332 25.82 -30.33 -13.54
N GLY A 333 25.88 -29.72 -14.73
CA GLY A 333 24.98 -30.06 -15.85
C GLY A 333 23.52 -29.72 -15.63
N GLU A 334 23.22 -28.80 -14.73
CA GLU A 334 21.88 -28.40 -14.36
C GLU A 334 21.37 -27.26 -15.26
N LYS A 335 20.06 -27.27 -15.52
CA LYS A 335 19.38 -26.19 -16.24
C LYS A 335 18.95 -25.11 -15.25
N LEU A 336 19.09 -23.84 -15.65
CA LEU A 336 18.60 -22.69 -14.89
C LEU A 336 17.08 -22.79 -14.73
N GLU A 337 16.63 -22.79 -13.48
CA GLU A 337 15.23 -22.77 -13.10
C GLU A 337 14.88 -21.44 -12.39
N ALA A 338 13.60 -21.21 -12.18
CA ALA A 338 13.13 -19.95 -11.58
C ALA A 338 13.74 -19.69 -10.20
N TRP A 339 13.92 -20.70 -9.37
CA TRP A 339 14.54 -20.57 -8.04
C TRP A 339 16.05 -20.34 -8.06
N ASP A 340 16.68 -20.39 -9.22
CA ASP A 340 18.10 -20.10 -9.43
C ASP A 340 18.35 -18.65 -9.83
N TRP A 341 17.32 -17.91 -10.25
CA TRP A 341 17.44 -16.58 -10.83
C TRP A 341 18.12 -15.60 -9.88
N TRP A 342 17.60 -15.43 -8.67
CA TRP A 342 18.18 -14.51 -7.67
C TRP A 342 19.59 -14.91 -7.23
N TYR A 343 19.80 -16.20 -7.06
CA TYR A 343 21.09 -16.75 -6.63
C TYR A 343 22.21 -16.45 -7.65
N TYR A 344 21.99 -16.78 -8.90
CA TYR A 344 22.99 -16.53 -9.95
C TYR A 344 23.05 -15.06 -10.35
N THR A 345 21.96 -14.31 -10.25
CA THR A 345 21.97 -12.85 -10.43
C THR A 345 22.87 -12.19 -9.38
N GLU A 346 22.80 -12.60 -8.12
CA GLU A 346 23.67 -12.07 -7.07
C GLU A 346 25.15 -12.41 -7.30
N LYS A 347 25.44 -13.63 -7.71
CA LYS A 347 26.80 -14.02 -8.12
C LYS A 347 27.31 -13.21 -9.29
N LEU A 348 26.51 -13.01 -10.31
CA LEU A 348 26.87 -12.23 -11.48
C LEU A 348 27.09 -10.76 -11.14
N ARG A 349 26.24 -10.19 -10.29
CA ARG A 349 26.39 -8.82 -9.80
C ARG A 349 27.73 -8.65 -9.08
N LYS A 350 28.06 -9.58 -8.19
CA LYS A 350 29.33 -9.57 -7.47
C LYS A 350 30.55 -9.71 -8.43
N GLU A 351 30.44 -10.59 -9.42
CA GLU A 351 31.49 -10.79 -10.44
C GLU A 351 31.68 -9.54 -11.31
N LYS A 352 30.60 -8.93 -11.81
CA LYS A 352 30.65 -7.76 -12.70
C LYS A 352 31.03 -6.47 -11.99
N TYR A 353 30.48 -6.25 -10.79
CA TYR A 353 30.57 -4.97 -10.08
C TYR A 353 31.38 -5.07 -8.79
N ASN A 354 31.70 -6.31 -8.35
CA ASN A 354 32.32 -6.59 -7.05
C ASN A 354 31.59 -5.87 -5.89
N LEU A 355 30.27 -5.92 -5.93
CA LEU A 355 29.40 -5.32 -4.93
C LEU A 355 28.29 -6.30 -4.57
N SER A 356 28.08 -6.51 -3.27
CA SER A 356 26.98 -7.28 -2.70
C SER A 356 26.13 -6.38 -1.79
N GLU A 357 24.94 -6.86 -1.41
CA GLU A 357 24.14 -6.16 -0.40
C GLU A 357 24.85 -6.03 0.93
N GLU A 358 25.71 -6.98 1.29
CA GLU A 358 26.53 -6.89 2.50
C GLU A 358 27.47 -5.68 2.49
N ASP A 359 27.94 -5.26 1.33
CA ASP A 359 28.80 -4.09 1.18
C ASP A 359 28.04 -2.78 1.37
N THR A 360 26.76 -2.74 1.05
CA THR A 360 25.93 -1.54 1.09
C THR A 360 25.10 -1.41 2.37
N LYS A 361 24.58 -2.50 2.90
CA LYS A 361 23.71 -2.49 4.10
C LYS A 361 24.31 -1.74 5.30
N PRO A 362 25.62 -1.83 5.61
CA PRO A 362 26.20 -1.09 6.73
C PRO A 362 26.04 0.43 6.64
N TYR A 363 25.82 0.96 5.42
CA TYR A 363 25.61 2.39 5.17
C TYR A 363 24.14 2.80 5.15
N PHE A 364 23.22 1.83 5.24
CA PHE A 364 21.79 2.06 5.11
C PHE A 364 21.03 1.76 6.41
N LYS A 365 21.52 2.31 7.52
CA LYS A 365 20.76 2.32 8.76
C LYS A 365 19.42 3.04 8.54
N LEU A 366 18.31 2.40 8.92
CA LEU A 366 16.95 2.90 8.65
C LEU A 366 16.79 4.37 9.07
N GLU A 367 17.20 4.74 10.26
CA GLU A 367 17.07 6.11 10.78
C GLU A 367 17.83 7.10 9.92
N ASN A 368 19.03 6.73 9.43
CA ASN A 368 19.82 7.60 8.54
C ASN A 368 19.16 7.75 7.17
N VAL A 369 18.60 6.68 6.62
CA VAL A 369 17.87 6.72 5.34
C VAL A 369 16.64 7.60 5.45
N ARG A 370 15.88 7.46 6.52
CA ARG A 370 14.71 8.29 6.81
C ARG A 370 15.11 9.77 6.92
N GLU A 371 16.12 10.09 7.70
CA GLU A 371 16.62 11.46 7.83
C GLU A 371 17.13 12.01 6.49
N GLY A 372 17.70 11.16 5.65
CA GLY A 372 18.07 11.52 4.27
C GLY A 372 16.86 11.90 3.43
N ALA A 373 15.79 11.12 3.49
CA ALA A 373 14.53 11.43 2.80
C ALA A 373 13.93 12.75 3.31
N PHE A 374 13.95 12.98 4.63
CA PHE A 374 13.49 14.23 5.23
C PHE A 374 14.35 15.43 4.82
N ALA A 375 15.65 15.27 4.74
CA ALA A 375 16.56 16.30 4.30
C ALA A 375 16.35 16.69 2.83
N VAL A 376 16.06 15.72 1.96
CA VAL A 376 15.69 15.99 0.55
C VAL A 376 14.39 16.79 0.50
N ALA A 377 13.38 16.40 1.25
CA ALA A 377 12.12 17.14 1.32
C ALA A 377 12.31 18.58 1.84
N ASN A 378 13.20 18.77 2.82
CA ASN A 378 13.56 20.10 3.30
C ASN A 378 14.22 20.95 2.20
N LYS A 379 15.17 20.38 1.47
CA LYS A 379 15.84 21.10 0.37
C LYS A 379 14.90 21.46 -0.77
N LEU A 380 13.99 20.55 -1.13
CA LEU A 380 13.05 20.74 -2.25
C LEU A 380 11.89 21.68 -1.88
N TYR A 381 11.36 21.55 -0.68
CA TYR A 381 10.07 22.16 -0.30
C TYR A 381 10.14 23.03 0.94
N GLY A 382 11.26 23.08 1.64
CA GLY A 382 11.44 23.84 2.87
C GLY A 382 10.76 23.25 4.10
N ILE A 383 10.16 22.06 4.00
CA ILE A 383 9.44 21.42 5.09
C ILE A 383 10.38 20.79 6.11
N THR A 384 9.91 20.67 7.35
CA THR A 384 10.61 19.98 8.45
C THR A 384 9.71 18.92 9.05
N LEU A 385 10.31 17.80 9.48
CA LEU A 385 9.62 16.72 10.17
C LEU A 385 10.29 16.50 11.52
N SER A 386 9.51 16.62 12.59
CA SER A 386 9.98 16.51 13.97
C SER A 386 9.22 15.39 14.68
N LYS A 387 9.97 14.47 15.32
CA LYS A 387 9.36 13.36 16.05
C LYS A 387 8.50 13.85 17.21
N LEU A 388 7.32 13.25 17.36
CA LEU A 388 6.40 13.44 18.47
C LEU A 388 6.43 12.19 19.36
N GLU A 389 6.53 12.37 20.68
CA GLU A 389 6.70 11.27 21.61
C GLU A 389 5.38 10.75 22.24
N ASP A 390 4.41 11.64 22.49
CA ASP A 390 3.23 11.32 23.29
C ASP A 390 1.95 11.14 22.45
N ILE A 391 2.10 10.70 21.20
CA ILE A 391 0.98 10.45 20.29
C ILE A 391 0.58 8.97 20.38
N PRO A 392 -0.73 8.66 20.58
CA PRO A 392 -1.20 7.27 20.60
C PRO A 392 -0.93 6.56 19.27
N THR A 393 -0.44 5.33 19.33
CA THR A 393 -0.20 4.47 18.17
C THR A 393 -0.83 3.10 18.36
N TYR A 394 -1.01 2.37 17.28
CA TYR A 394 -1.60 1.02 17.31
C TYR A 394 -0.56 -0.08 17.59
N HIS A 395 0.73 0.23 17.49
CA HIS A 395 1.83 -0.72 17.74
C HIS A 395 3.08 0.03 18.21
N PRO A 396 3.90 -0.56 19.10
CA PRO A 396 5.13 0.09 19.61
C PRO A 396 6.16 0.46 18.53
N ASP A 397 6.17 -0.22 17.38
CA ASP A 397 7.08 0.07 16.27
C ASP A 397 6.72 1.35 15.52
N VAL A 398 5.51 1.87 15.70
CA VAL A 398 5.02 3.06 14.98
C VAL A 398 5.63 4.33 15.58
N GLU A 399 6.22 5.15 14.72
CA GLU A 399 6.72 6.48 15.07
C GLU A 399 5.85 7.57 14.41
N VAL A 400 5.78 8.75 15.02
CA VAL A 400 4.93 9.85 14.58
C VAL A 400 5.75 11.12 14.44
N PHE A 401 5.52 11.87 13.38
CA PHE A 401 6.21 13.13 13.08
C PHE A 401 5.22 14.26 12.81
N GLU A 402 5.51 15.45 13.36
CA GLU A 402 4.86 16.68 12.94
C GLU A 402 5.55 17.24 11.71
N VAL A 403 4.78 17.58 10.69
CA VAL A 403 5.28 18.17 9.45
C VAL A 403 4.92 19.65 9.42
N LYS A 404 5.94 20.50 9.28
CA LYS A 404 5.79 21.95 9.21
C LYS A 404 6.35 22.52 7.92
N ASP A 405 5.70 23.57 7.44
CA ASP A 405 6.19 24.36 6.31
C ASP A 405 7.35 25.27 6.74
N ALA A 406 8.00 25.90 5.77
CA ALA A 406 9.14 26.81 6.00
C ALA A 406 8.79 27.98 6.92
N ASP A 407 7.55 28.44 6.93
CA ASP A 407 7.06 29.52 7.80
C ASP A 407 6.68 29.04 9.22
N GLY A 408 6.85 27.76 9.52
CA GLY A 408 6.51 27.13 10.80
C GLY A 408 5.05 26.69 10.93
N SER A 409 4.21 26.91 9.93
CA SER A 409 2.82 26.43 9.93
C SER A 409 2.77 24.92 9.80
N GLN A 410 1.80 24.28 10.49
CA GLN A 410 1.61 22.84 10.41
C GLN A 410 1.03 22.42 9.06
N LEU A 411 1.67 21.43 8.41
CA LEU A 411 1.18 20.81 7.19
C LEU A 411 0.42 19.51 7.44
N GLY A 412 0.78 18.77 8.47
CA GLY A 412 0.13 17.52 8.80
C GLY A 412 0.90 16.69 9.82
N ILE A 413 0.40 15.48 10.07
CA ILE A 413 1.02 14.49 10.94
C ILE A 413 1.35 13.26 10.09
N PHE A 414 2.53 12.72 10.28
CA PHE A 414 3.05 11.59 9.52
C PHE A 414 3.40 10.42 10.44
N TYR A 415 2.73 9.28 10.22
CA TYR A 415 2.98 8.02 10.90
C TYR A 415 3.84 7.12 10.04
N VAL A 416 4.81 6.43 10.65
CA VAL A 416 5.63 5.43 9.96
C VAL A 416 5.61 4.11 10.72
N ASP A 417 5.44 3.03 9.99
CA ASP A 417 5.38 1.66 10.51
C ASP A 417 6.23 0.77 9.60
N TYR A 418 7.47 0.52 9.99
CA TYR A 418 8.50 0.01 9.10
C TYR A 418 8.72 -1.50 9.13
N PHE A 419 8.33 -2.21 10.20
CA PHE A 419 8.75 -3.58 10.41
C PHE A 419 7.66 -4.62 10.18
N PRO A 420 8.02 -5.83 9.66
CA PRO A 420 7.05 -6.90 9.47
C PRO A 420 6.55 -7.47 10.80
N ARG A 421 5.36 -8.06 10.76
CA ARG A 421 4.77 -8.85 11.85
C ARG A 421 3.65 -9.73 11.28
N PRO A 422 3.22 -10.80 11.99
CA PRO A 422 2.21 -11.74 11.48
C PRO A 422 0.88 -11.10 11.07
N GLY A 423 0.47 -10.03 11.74
CA GLY A 423 -0.76 -9.29 11.43
C GLY A 423 -0.63 -8.23 10.34
N LYS A 424 0.52 -8.13 9.70
CA LYS A 424 0.79 -7.15 8.66
C LYS A 424 0.88 -7.79 7.28
N SER A 425 0.16 -7.26 6.30
CA SER A 425 0.26 -7.66 4.90
C SER A 425 1.64 -7.32 4.34
N GLY A 426 2.09 -8.10 3.35
CA GLY A 426 3.36 -7.87 2.67
C GLY A 426 3.33 -6.63 1.79
N GLY A 427 4.52 -6.14 1.44
CA GLY A 427 4.69 -4.94 0.63
C GLY A 427 4.76 -3.65 1.45
N ALA A 428 4.47 -2.54 0.80
CA ALA A 428 4.46 -1.22 1.41
C ALA A 428 3.33 -0.38 0.83
N TRP A 429 2.85 0.59 1.59
CA TRP A 429 1.79 1.50 1.14
C TRP A 429 1.73 2.79 1.94
N MET A 430 1.03 3.76 1.36
CA MET A 430 0.63 5.01 2.00
C MET A 430 -0.89 5.01 2.19
N SER A 431 -1.35 5.54 3.32
CA SER A 431 -2.76 5.80 3.59
C SER A 431 -2.95 7.12 4.32
N ASN A 432 -4.19 7.59 4.37
CA ASN A 432 -4.59 8.73 5.18
C ASN A 432 -5.51 8.25 6.32
N TYR A 433 -5.26 8.71 7.54
CA TYR A 433 -6.27 8.62 8.62
C TYR A 433 -7.25 9.79 8.55
N ARG A 434 -6.83 10.89 7.97
CA ARG A 434 -7.67 12.04 7.63
C ARG A 434 -7.10 12.71 6.39
N GLU A 435 -7.93 12.94 5.40
CA GLU A 435 -7.56 13.68 4.21
C GLU A 435 -7.55 15.19 4.48
N GLN A 436 -6.69 15.92 3.78
CA GLN A 436 -6.70 17.37 3.80
C GLN A 436 -7.98 17.89 3.13
N SER A 437 -8.57 18.94 3.70
CA SER A 437 -9.75 19.61 3.14
C SER A 437 -9.78 21.07 3.63
N GLY A 438 -9.50 22.00 2.76
CA GLY A 438 -9.39 23.42 3.14
C GLY A 438 -8.38 23.62 4.27
N PRO A 439 -8.79 24.19 5.43
CA PRO A 439 -7.88 24.41 6.56
C PRO A 439 -7.59 23.13 7.37
N ILE A 440 -8.33 22.03 7.16
CA ILE A 440 -8.13 20.76 7.87
C ILE A 440 -6.89 20.09 7.29
N ARG A 441 -5.91 19.82 8.16
CA ARG A 441 -4.64 19.23 7.74
C ARG A 441 -4.67 17.68 7.77
N PRO A 442 -3.90 17.03 6.89
CA PRO A 442 -3.94 15.59 6.74
C PRO A 442 -3.22 14.84 7.87
N LEU A 443 -3.67 13.60 8.11
CA LEU A 443 -2.97 12.61 8.90
C LEU A 443 -2.60 11.47 7.96
N VAL A 444 -1.32 11.29 7.70
CA VAL A 444 -0.78 10.39 6.67
C VAL A 444 0.04 9.29 7.32
N CYS A 445 0.01 8.08 6.77
CA CYS A 445 0.88 7.01 7.22
C CYS A 445 1.59 6.31 6.05
N ASN A 446 2.81 5.84 6.32
CA ASN A 446 3.51 4.84 5.54
C ASN A 446 3.60 3.54 6.32
N VAL A 447 3.26 2.42 5.70
CA VAL A 447 3.41 1.08 6.26
C VAL A 447 4.35 0.29 5.36
N CYS A 448 5.37 -0.30 5.94
CA CYS A 448 6.40 -1.08 5.25
C CYS A 448 6.68 -2.39 6.00
N SER A 449 7.56 -3.22 5.43
CA SER A 449 8.00 -4.48 6.03
C SER A 449 9.50 -4.65 5.82
N PHE A 450 10.28 -3.73 6.42
CA PHE A 450 11.73 -3.69 6.29
C PHE A 450 12.44 -4.64 7.27
N THR A 451 13.72 -4.90 7.02
CA THR A 451 14.58 -5.69 7.89
C THR A 451 14.59 -5.14 9.32
N LYS A 452 14.25 -6.00 10.28
CA LYS A 452 14.22 -5.63 11.71
C LYS A 452 15.61 -5.41 12.30
N PRO A 453 15.75 -4.60 13.37
CA PRO A 453 16.93 -4.61 14.22
C PRO A 453 17.14 -6.01 14.84
N ILE A 454 18.40 -6.40 15.05
CA ILE A 454 18.75 -7.71 15.62
C ILE A 454 19.77 -7.49 16.74
N GLY A 455 19.39 -7.80 17.99
CA GLY A 455 20.25 -7.55 19.14
C GLY A 455 20.72 -6.10 19.19
N ASP A 456 22.03 -5.88 19.21
CA ASP A 456 22.64 -4.55 19.19
C ASP A 456 22.82 -3.97 17.77
N THR A 457 22.53 -4.75 16.74
CA THR A 457 22.61 -4.30 15.33
C THR A 457 21.33 -3.58 14.96
N PRO A 458 21.39 -2.31 14.51
CA PRO A 458 20.22 -1.57 14.07
C PRO A 458 19.63 -2.17 12.79
N SER A 459 18.44 -1.70 12.39
CA SER A 459 17.88 -2.04 11.09
C SER A 459 18.80 -1.50 9.98
N LEU A 460 19.37 -2.41 9.21
CA LEU A 460 20.20 -2.12 8.05
C LEU A 460 19.44 -2.54 6.80
N LEU A 461 19.15 -1.56 5.94
CA LEU A 461 18.27 -1.76 4.78
C LEU A 461 19.06 -2.27 3.56
N THR A 462 18.38 -3.07 2.74
CA THR A 462 18.83 -3.34 1.37
C THR A 462 18.62 -2.10 0.50
N MET A 463 19.22 -2.05 -0.67
CA MET A 463 18.99 -0.95 -1.61
C MET A 463 17.52 -0.87 -2.05
N ASP A 464 16.88 -2.01 -2.28
CA ASP A 464 15.46 -2.10 -2.59
C ASP A 464 14.58 -1.50 -1.48
N GLU A 465 14.89 -1.81 -0.23
CA GLU A 465 14.19 -1.24 0.94
C GLU A 465 14.40 0.28 1.04
N VAL A 466 15.61 0.77 0.73
CA VAL A 466 15.91 2.22 0.68
C VAL A 466 15.04 2.91 -0.38
N GLU A 467 14.99 2.37 -1.58
CA GLU A 467 14.16 2.91 -2.67
C GLU A 467 12.67 2.88 -2.30
N THR A 468 12.21 1.82 -1.68
CA THR A 468 10.83 1.70 -1.18
C THR A 468 10.50 2.77 -0.14
N LEU A 469 11.41 3.07 0.79
CA LEU A 469 11.22 4.13 1.77
C LEU A 469 11.03 5.50 1.09
N PHE A 470 11.87 5.82 0.11
CA PHE A 470 11.73 7.05 -0.67
C PHE A 470 10.45 7.08 -1.51
N HIS A 471 10.04 5.94 -2.07
CA HIS A 471 8.80 5.77 -2.81
C HIS A 471 7.57 6.09 -1.95
N GLU A 472 7.42 5.39 -0.83
CA GLU A 472 6.28 5.59 0.07
C GLU A 472 6.27 6.98 0.69
N PHE A 473 7.44 7.54 0.96
CA PHE A 473 7.54 8.93 1.38
C PHE A 473 7.12 9.91 0.29
N GLY A 474 7.35 9.59 -0.99
CA GLY A 474 6.84 10.36 -2.13
C GLY A 474 5.31 10.42 -2.14
N HIS A 475 4.64 9.30 -1.89
CA HIS A 475 3.18 9.29 -1.69
C HIS A 475 2.76 10.10 -0.46
N ALA A 476 3.50 9.96 0.65
CA ALA A 476 3.23 10.75 1.84
C ALA A 476 3.32 12.25 1.59
N LEU A 477 4.32 12.69 0.84
CA LEU A 477 4.47 14.10 0.44
C LEU A 477 3.27 14.57 -0.39
N HIS A 478 2.77 13.75 -1.29
CA HIS A 478 1.56 14.06 -2.05
C HIS A 478 0.36 14.30 -1.11
N GLY A 479 0.19 13.46 -0.10
CA GLY A 479 -0.86 13.64 0.91
C GLY A 479 -0.65 14.81 1.86
N LEU A 480 0.61 15.12 2.20
CA LEU A 480 0.97 16.16 3.18
C LEU A 480 0.99 17.57 2.58
N LEU A 481 1.45 17.70 1.32
CA LEU A 481 1.63 19.00 0.66
C LEU A 481 0.40 19.49 -0.08
N THR A 482 -0.65 18.68 -0.16
CA THR A 482 -1.89 19.07 -0.84
C THR A 482 -2.53 20.28 -0.17
N GLN A 483 -3.10 21.18 -0.98
CA GLN A 483 -3.79 22.40 -0.55
C GLN A 483 -5.15 22.54 -1.23
N CYS A 484 -5.82 21.42 -1.40
CA CYS A 484 -7.13 21.37 -2.02
C CYS A 484 -8.22 21.91 -1.08
N LYS A 485 -9.27 22.43 -1.66
CA LYS A 485 -10.43 22.90 -0.90
C LYS A 485 -11.36 21.75 -0.50
N TYR A 486 -11.42 20.70 -1.34
CA TYR A 486 -12.32 19.57 -1.17
C TYR A 486 -11.54 18.27 -0.98
N LYS A 487 -12.02 17.40 -0.07
CA LYS A 487 -11.34 16.12 0.18
C LYS A 487 -11.38 15.18 -1.04
N GLY A 488 -12.44 15.20 -1.83
CA GLY A 488 -12.58 14.36 -3.03
C GLY A 488 -11.55 14.67 -4.14
N THR A 489 -10.85 15.81 -4.07
CA THR A 489 -9.79 16.21 -4.99
C THR A 489 -8.41 16.28 -4.34
N SER A 490 -8.33 15.97 -3.04
CA SER A 490 -7.15 16.15 -2.22
C SER A 490 -6.15 14.99 -2.34
N GLY A 491 -4.87 15.32 -2.27
CA GLY A 491 -3.78 14.36 -2.15
C GLY A 491 -3.78 13.30 -3.24
N THR A 492 -3.77 12.04 -2.83
CA THR A 492 -3.74 10.88 -3.72
C THR A 492 -5.08 10.54 -4.39
N ASN A 493 -6.11 11.38 -4.21
CA ASN A 493 -7.40 11.27 -4.92
C ASN A 493 -7.30 11.74 -6.38
N VAL A 494 -6.36 11.19 -7.11
CA VAL A 494 -6.07 11.43 -8.53
C VAL A 494 -6.39 10.18 -9.35
N VAL A 495 -6.31 10.28 -10.68
CA VAL A 495 -6.47 9.11 -11.53
C VAL A 495 -5.38 8.08 -11.25
N ARG A 496 -5.75 6.79 -11.35
CA ARG A 496 -4.93 5.69 -10.87
C ARG A 496 -3.54 5.60 -11.55
N ASP A 497 -3.48 5.87 -12.84
CA ASP A 497 -2.23 5.82 -13.60
C ASP A 497 -1.39 7.11 -13.54
N PHE A 498 -1.81 8.07 -12.70
CA PHE A 498 -0.99 9.23 -12.32
C PHE A 498 -0.39 9.10 -10.92
N VAL A 499 -1.05 8.40 -10.01
CA VAL A 499 -0.74 8.42 -8.56
C VAL A 499 0.70 8.01 -8.24
N GLU A 500 1.33 7.19 -9.07
CA GLU A 500 2.72 6.75 -8.89
C GLU A 500 3.76 7.77 -9.38
N LEU A 501 3.37 8.83 -10.09
CA LEU A 501 4.34 9.81 -10.58
C LEU A 501 5.15 10.47 -9.46
N PRO A 502 4.53 11.01 -8.39
CA PRO A 502 5.30 11.62 -7.30
C PRO A 502 6.19 10.62 -6.55
N SER A 503 5.71 9.40 -6.33
CA SER A 503 6.46 8.37 -5.61
C SER A 503 7.68 7.90 -6.41
N GLN A 504 7.51 7.61 -7.69
CA GLN A 504 8.60 7.16 -8.57
C GLN A 504 9.64 8.25 -8.82
N ILE A 505 9.23 9.51 -8.94
CA ILE A 505 10.18 10.62 -9.00
C ILE A 505 11.00 10.71 -7.70
N ASN A 506 10.34 10.54 -6.56
CA ASN A 506 11.02 10.63 -5.27
C ASN A 506 12.05 9.51 -5.05
N GLU A 507 11.83 8.33 -5.61
CA GLU A 507 12.80 7.22 -5.58
C GLU A 507 14.16 7.61 -6.15
N HIS A 508 14.19 8.44 -7.19
CA HIS A 508 15.42 8.81 -7.88
C HIS A 508 16.43 9.50 -6.95
N TRP A 509 15.95 10.20 -5.93
CA TRP A 509 16.81 10.86 -4.96
C TRP A 509 17.62 9.89 -4.12
N ALA A 510 17.12 8.67 -3.91
CA ALA A 510 17.78 7.68 -3.06
C ALA A 510 19.21 7.35 -3.51
N THR A 511 19.45 7.36 -4.81
CA THR A 511 20.74 6.99 -5.42
C THR A 511 21.53 8.15 -6.01
N GLU A 512 21.02 9.38 -5.88
CA GLU A 512 21.80 10.56 -6.28
C GLU A 512 23.06 10.69 -5.40
N PRO A 513 24.26 10.82 -5.97
CA PRO A 513 25.51 10.85 -5.21
C PRO A 513 25.53 11.89 -4.08
N GLU A 514 25.03 13.08 -4.32
CA GLU A 514 24.94 14.15 -3.32
C GLU A 514 24.04 13.75 -2.16
N VAL A 515 22.92 13.09 -2.46
CA VAL A 515 21.96 12.61 -1.44
C VAL A 515 22.54 11.43 -0.67
N LEU A 516 23.13 10.45 -1.35
CA LEU A 516 23.82 9.32 -0.71
C LEU A 516 24.86 9.80 0.30
N LYS A 517 25.68 10.80 -0.05
CA LYS A 517 26.66 11.37 0.87
C LYS A 517 26.07 12.04 2.09
N MET A 518 24.82 12.51 2.00
CA MET A 518 24.12 13.10 3.15
C MET A 518 23.68 12.06 4.17
N TYR A 519 23.18 10.90 3.75
CA TYR A 519 22.54 9.95 4.64
C TYR A 519 23.29 8.63 4.81
N ALA A 520 24.00 8.16 3.78
CA ALA A 520 24.62 6.84 3.78
C ALA A 520 25.93 6.85 4.58
N LYS A 521 25.80 6.69 5.89
CA LYS A 521 26.90 6.65 6.85
C LYS A 521 26.97 5.28 7.50
N HIS A 522 28.18 4.73 7.62
CA HIS A 522 28.38 3.44 8.26
C HIS A 522 27.83 3.45 9.69
N TYR A 523 26.98 2.48 10.02
CA TYR A 523 26.28 2.45 11.31
C TYR A 523 27.20 2.35 12.54
N ALA A 524 28.38 1.72 12.41
CA ALA A 524 29.34 1.54 13.49
C ALA A 524 30.41 2.65 13.54
N THR A 525 30.87 3.17 12.40
CA THR A 525 31.98 4.12 12.32
C THR A 525 31.55 5.56 12.02
N GLY A 526 30.36 5.76 11.50
CA GLY A 526 29.88 7.07 11.05
C GLY A 526 30.51 7.57 9.75
N LYS A 527 31.37 6.79 9.13
CA LYS A 527 32.03 7.17 7.86
C LYS A 527 31.02 7.23 6.73
N VAL A 528 31.12 8.28 5.92
CA VAL A 528 30.32 8.44 4.72
C VAL A 528 30.65 7.33 3.72
N ILE A 529 29.63 6.86 2.99
CA ILE A 529 29.78 5.87 1.93
C ILE A 529 30.88 6.28 0.93
N PRO A 530 31.84 5.39 0.61
CA PRO A 530 32.91 5.71 -0.34
C PRO A 530 32.38 5.97 -1.74
N ASP A 531 33.02 6.88 -2.47
CA ASP A 531 32.70 7.17 -3.88
C ASP A 531 32.73 5.92 -4.75
N GLU A 532 33.64 4.98 -4.48
CA GLU A 532 33.73 3.70 -5.17
C GLU A 532 32.45 2.88 -5.07
N ILE A 533 31.84 2.81 -3.88
CA ILE A 533 30.56 2.10 -3.67
C ILE A 533 29.42 2.84 -4.38
N ILE A 534 29.36 4.16 -4.30
CA ILE A 534 28.38 4.98 -5.01
C ILE A 534 28.43 4.71 -6.50
N GLU A 535 29.63 4.70 -7.08
CA GLU A 535 29.83 4.46 -8.51
C GLU A 535 29.34 3.06 -8.92
N LYS A 536 29.61 2.05 -8.10
CA LYS A 536 29.13 0.68 -8.32
C LYS A 536 27.59 0.60 -8.22
N ILE A 537 26.96 1.27 -7.25
CA ILE A 537 25.50 1.35 -7.14
C ILE A 537 24.90 1.92 -8.43
N LEU A 538 25.47 3.01 -8.96
CA LEU A 538 24.99 3.64 -10.18
C LEU A 538 25.14 2.74 -11.40
N GLN A 539 26.23 1.99 -11.49
CA GLN A 539 26.48 1.04 -12.58
C GLN A 539 25.51 -0.14 -12.58
N GLN A 540 25.02 -0.54 -11.39
CA GLN A 540 24.06 -1.64 -11.23
C GLN A 540 22.61 -1.27 -11.55
N LYS A 541 22.32 0.02 -11.66
CA LYS A 541 20.93 0.51 -11.73
C LYS A 541 20.08 -0.11 -12.85
N THR A 542 20.73 -0.56 -13.92
CA THR A 542 20.08 -1.20 -15.08
C THR A 542 20.40 -2.68 -15.20
N PHE A 543 21.03 -3.26 -14.16
CA PHE A 543 21.43 -4.65 -14.18
C PHE A 543 20.26 -5.57 -13.87
N ASN A 544 19.95 -6.49 -14.78
CA ASN A 544 18.89 -7.50 -14.65
C ASN A 544 17.53 -6.93 -14.15
N GLN A 545 17.14 -5.78 -14.67
CA GLN A 545 15.85 -5.16 -14.34
C GLN A 545 14.69 -5.78 -15.11
#